data_495a6c3ab730beebb7d6fabe17f401d1
#
_entry.id   495a6c3ab730beebb7d6fabe17f401d1
#
_cell.length_a   1.000
_cell.length_b   1.000
_cell.length_c   1.000
_cell.angle_alpha   90.00
_cell.angle_beta   90.00
_cell.angle_gamma   90.00
#
_symmetry.space_group_name_H-M   'P 1'
#
loop_
_entity.id
_entity.type
_entity.pdbx_description
1 polymer ?
#
loop_
_entity_poly.entity_id
_entity_poly.type
_entity_poly.pdbx_seq_one_letter_code
_entity_poly.pdbx_strand_id
1 'polypeptide(L)'
;MGFLNSTCSFTRFKIVDEVPKDFWGGVPDRLKQFAFRDIDDVPELRSFGWVCFDDMLDSEWATASHYKGNYLTFSLRLDTRRIPAGVIKKHLAIDLKAEKARLEQQNKNYISRERKKEIKEQVLLQLKQRFLPIPSEFNVLWNMDNNVVWLASTQASLIDLFMDHFLTTFNLHLEPMTPFNMASSLLDEAGLAQLDHLELTSN
;
A
#
# COMPACT_ATOMS: atom_id res chain seq x y z
N MET A 1 8.76 7.10 6.47
CA MET A 1 8.77 7.70 7.83
C MET A 1 8.39 6.61 8.79
N GLY A 2 9.06 6.50 9.94
CA GLY A 2 8.83 5.40 10.88
C GLY A 2 8.73 5.88 12.33
N PHE A 3 8.31 5.02 13.23
CA PHE A 3 8.18 5.33 14.67
C PHE A 3 9.50 5.69 15.35
N LEU A 4 10.63 5.35 14.75
CA LEU A 4 11.97 5.68 15.27
C LEU A 4 12.47 7.05 14.82
N ASN A 5 11.72 7.76 13.97
CA ASN A 5 12.09 9.11 13.54
C ASN A 5 11.72 10.16 14.61
N SER A 6 12.37 11.33 14.58
CA SER A 6 12.10 12.43 15.51
C SER A 6 10.66 12.95 15.44
N THR A 7 9.99 12.78 14.30
CA THR A 7 8.58 13.11 14.10
C THR A 7 7.89 11.97 13.34
N CYS A 8 6.74 11.56 13.82
CA CYS A 8 5.94 10.52 13.18
C CYS A 8 4.46 10.89 13.21
N SER A 9 3.81 10.81 12.04
CA SER A 9 2.34 10.83 11.94
C SER A 9 1.85 9.39 11.80
N PHE A 10 0.83 9.02 12.56
CA PHE A 10 0.32 7.64 12.58
C PHE A 10 -1.18 7.59 12.74
N THR A 11 -1.76 6.49 12.30
CA THR A 11 -3.17 6.12 12.52
C THR A 11 -3.22 4.95 13.49
N ARG A 12 -4.20 4.97 14.39
CA ARG A 12 -4.47 3.88 15.33
C ARG A 12 -5.71 3.12 14.89
N PHE A 13 -5.68 1.81 15.08
CA PHE A 13 -6.80 0.93 14.78
C PHE A 13 -7.06 0.03 16.00
N LYS A 14 -8.32 -0.26 16.24
CA LYS A 14 -8.76 -1.31 17.13
C LYS A 14 -9.09 -2.55 16.31
N ILE A 15 -8.72 -3.73 16.77
CA ILE A 15 -9.20 -4.98 16.20
C ILE A 15 -10.61 -5.21 16.72
N VAL A 16 -11.56 -5.42 15.81
CA VAL A 16 -12.98 -5.61 16.12
C VAL A 16 -13.27 -7.05 16.52
N ASP A 17 -12.55 -7.99 15.88
CA ASP A 17 -12.73 -9.41 16.10
C ASP A 17 -12.07 -9.88 17.39
N GLU A 18 -12.54 -11.00 17.92
CA GLU A 18 -11.88 -11.67 19.02
C GLU A 18 -10.60 -12.37 18.54
N VAL A 19 -9.46 -12.06 19.15
CA VAL A 19 -8.17 -12.68 18.82
C VAL A 19 -8.03 -13.97 19.64
N PRO A 20 -7.99 -15.16 18.99
CA PRO A 20 -7.83 -16.43 19.69
C PRO A 20 -6.48 -16.52 20.43
N LYS A 21 -6.42 -17.24 21.54
CA LYS A 21 -5.18 -17.35 22.36
C LYS A 21 -4.02 -18.01 21.62
N ASP A 22 -4.30 -18.93 20.71
CA ASP A 22 -3.33 -19.64 19.88
C ASP A 22 -2.95 -18.88 18.60
N PHE A 23 -3.55 -17.72 18.35
CA PHE A 23 -3.35 -16.89 17.16
C PHE A 23 -1.88 -16.50 16.95
N TRP A 24 -1.20 -16.14 18.03
CA TRP A 24 0.15 -15.56 17.99
C TRP A 24 1.21 -16.51 17.45
N GLY A 25 1.06 -17.83 17.68
CA GLY A 25 1.98 -18.83 17.14
C GLY A 25 2.00 -18.91 15.62
N GLY A 26 0.90 -18.57 14.94
CA GLY A 26 0.79 -18.60 13.48
C GLY A 26 1.14 -17.28 12.78
N VAL A 27 1.37 -16.20 13.53
CA VAL A 27 1.64 -14.88 12.95
C VAL A 27 2.89 -14.84 12.09
N PRO A 28 4.05 -15.41 12.49
CA PRO A 28 5.25 -15.41 11.65
C PRO A 28 5.03 -16.04 10.28
N ASP A 29 4.34 -17.17 10.22
CA ASP A 29 4.07 -17.87 8.97
C ASP A 29 3.13 -17.07 8.06
N ARG A 30 2.13 -16.41 8.64
CA ARG A 30 1.22 -15.51 7.89
C ARG A 30 1.96 -14.31 7.32
N LEU A 31 2.84 -13.67 8.10
CA LEU A 31 3.67 -12.57 7.61
C LEU A 31 4.54 -13.00 6.44
N LYS A 32 5.18 -14.17 6.51
CA LYS A 32 5.98 -14.73 5.42
C LYS A 32 5.14 -15.08 4.19
N GLN A 33 3.94 -15.63 4.38
CA GLN A 33 3.03 -15.96 3.27
C GLN A 33 2.65 -14.70 2.46
N PHE A 34 2.47 -13.56 3.13
CA PHE A 34 2.10 -12.28 2.54
C PHE A 34 3.27 -11.28 2.53
N ALA A 35 4.50 -11.81 2.53
CA ALA A 35 5.71 -11.00 2.45
C ALA A 35 5.80 -10.24 1.12
N PHE A 36 6.53 -9.14 1.14
CA PHE A 36 6.80 -8.33 -0.03
C PHE A 36 7.51 -9.14 -1.11
N ARG A 37 7.11 -8.91 -2.36
CA ARG A 37 7.75 -9.48 -3.55
C ARG A 37 8.29 -8.35 -4.41
N ASP A 38 9.57 -8.44 -4.71
CA ASP A 38 10.28 -7.49 -5.55
C ASP A 38 9.73 -7.48 -6.98
N ILE A 39 9.70 -6.29 -7.60
CA ILE A 39 9.23 -6.09 -8.97
C ILE A 39 10.27 -5.40 -9.86
N ASP A 40 11.53 -5.36 -9.49
CA ASP A 40 12.56 -4.68 -10.28
C ASP A 40 12.66 -5.26 -11.68
N ASP A 41 12.62 -6.57 -11.80
CA ASP A 41 12.78 -7.31 -13.05
C ASP A 41 11.48 -7.60 -13.81
N VAL A 42 10.32 -7.25 -13.23
CA VAL A 42 9.01 -7.50 -13.86
C VAL A 42 8.30 -6.18 -14.19
N PRO A 43 7.47 -6.12 -15.26
CA PRO A 43 6.86 -4.87 -15.72
C PRO A 43 5.61 -4.48 -14.90
N GLU A 44 5.55 -4.81 -13.64
CA GLU A 44 4.49 -4.41 -12.74
C GLU A 44 4.67 -2.96 -12.29
N LEU A 45 3.56 -2.26 -12.05
CA LEU A 45 3.57 -0.86 -11.62
C LEU A 45 3.59 -0.71 -10.11
N ARG A 46 3.20 -1.74 -9.39
CA ARG A 46 3.06 -1.70 -7.93
C ARG A 46 3.21 -3.08 -7.34
N SER A 47 3.94 -3.17 -6.24
CA SER A 47 3.97 -4.32 -5.34
C SER A 47 3.88 -3.85 -3.89
N PHE A 48 3.29 -4.64 -3.02
CA PHE A 48 3.25 -4.40 -1.59
C PHE A 48 3.23 -5.72 -0.84
N GLY A 49 3.68 -5.67 0.40
CA GLY A 49 3.71 -6.83 1.29
C GLY A 49 4.46 -6.51 2.58
N TRP A 50 4.51 -7.49 3.46
CA TRP A 50 5.16 -7.36 4.76
C TRP A 50 6.67 -7.54 4.65
N VAL A 51 7.41 -6.77 5.44
CA VAL A 51 8.86 -6.85 5.62
C VAL A 51 9.22 -6.70 7.10
N CYS A 52 10.45 -7.02 7.44
CA CYS A 52 10.98 -6.81 8.79
C CYS A 52 10.90 -5.32 9.18
N PHE A 53 10.61 -5.06 10.45
CA PHE A 53 10.51 -3.70 11.00
C PHE A 53 11.85 -2.95 10.99
N ASP A 54 12.95 -3.68 11.18
CA ASP A 54 14.29 -3.08 11.31
C ASP A 54 15.02 -3.00 9.96
N ASP A 55 14.56 -3.78 8.97
CA ASP A 55 15.16 -3.83 7.63
C ASP A 55 14.11 -4.03 6.56
N MET A 56 13.84 -3.02 5.75
CA MET A 56 12.86 -3.08 4.66
C MET A 56 13.23 -4.04 3.52
N LEU A 57 14.46 -4.55 3.50
CA LEU A 57 14.92 -5.52 2.49
C LEU A 57 14.71 -6.96 2.96
N ASP A 58 14.50 -7.17 4.27
CA ASP A 58 14.31 -8.48 4.87
C ASP A 58 12.83 -8.88 4.87
N SER A 59 12.43 -9.68 3.88
CA SER A 59 11.09 -10.28 3.77
C SER A 59 11.00 -11.67 4.43
N GLU A 60 12.11 -12.21 4.93
CA GLU A 60 12.19 -13.52 5.57
C GLU A 60 12.34 -13.45 7.10
N TRP A 61 12.49 -12.23 7.64
CA TRP A 61 12.79 -11.99 9.07
C TRP A 61 14.02 -12.73 9.57
N ALA A 62 15.08 -12.74 8.76
CA ALA A 62 16.36 -13.33 9.13
C ALA A 62 17.17 -12.43 10.07
N THR A 63 16.95 -11.11 10.01
CA THR A 63 17.76 -10.10 10.73
C THR A 63 17.24 -9.81 12.13
N ALA A 64 15.93 -9.83 12.35
CA ALA A 64 15.34 -9.47 13.65
C ALA A 64 14.02 -10.20 13.92
N SER A 65 13.72 -10.35 15.21
CA SER A 65 12.45 -10.94 15.67
C SER A 65 11.26 -10.01 15.39
N HIS A 66 10.11 -10.61 15.09
CA HIS A 66 8.82 -9.91 15.03
C HIS A 66 8.38 -9.35 16.38
N TYR A 67 8.83 -9.94 17.47
CA TYR A 67 8.39 -9.61 18.82
C TYR A 67 9.39 -8.69 19.51
N LYS A 68 8.91 -7.54 19.99
CA LYS A 68 9.66 -6.57 20.79
C LYS A 68 8.86 -6.24 22.07
N GLY A 69 9.17 -6.96 23.15
CA GLY A 69 8.37 -6.88 24.38
C GLY A 69 6.91 -7.32 24.11
N ASN A 70 5.93 -6.49 24.48
CA ASN A 70 4.52 -6.75 24.26
C ASN A 70 4.00 -6.29 22.89
N TYR A 71 4.92 -6.02 21.97
CA TYR A 71 4.58 -5.58 20.60
C TYR A 71 5.00 -6.60 19.57
N LEU A 72 4.10 -6.88 18.62
CA LEU A 72 4.42 -7.46 17.34
C LEU A 72 4.79 -6.32 16.38
N THR A 73 5.96 -6.40 15.75
CA THR A 73 6.50 -5.34 14.91
C THR A 73 6.83 -5.86 13.52
N PHE A 74 6.38 -5.14 12.50
CA PHE A 74 6.63 -5.39 11.09
C PHE A 74 6.41 -4.10 10.29
N SER A 75 6.68 -4.11 9.00
CA SER A 75 6.45 -2.96 8.13
C SER A 75 5.68 -3.35 6.88
N LEU A 76 4.84 -2.45 6.38
CA LEU A 76 4.27 -2.54 5.05
C LEU A 76 5.24 -1.85 4.07
N ARG A 77 5.85 -2.62 3.17
CA ARG A 77 6.60 -2.08 2.04
C ARG A 77 5.68 -1.96 0.83
N LEU A 78 5.76 -0.79 0.18
CA LEU A 78 5.01 -0.46 -1.02
C LEU A 78 5.97 0.10 -2.06
N ASP A 79 6.21 -0.64 -3.12
CA ASP A 79 7.01 -0.20 -4.25
C ASP A 79 6.09 0.27 -5.37
N THR A 80 6.36 1.46 -5.90
CA THR A 80 5.54 2.07 -6.96
C THR A 80 6.42 2.55 -8.11
N ARG A 81 6.21 2.02 -9.31
CA ARG A 81 6.90 2.46 -10.53
C ARG A 81 6.17 3.63 -11.14
N ARG A 82 6.78 4.82 -11.08
CA ARG A 82 6.21 6.06 -11.61
C ARG A 82 6.91 6.45 -12.89
N ILE A 83 6.18 6.39 -14.01
CA ILE A 83 6.67 6.85 -15.31
C ILE A 83 6.09 8.24 -15.56
N PRO A 84 6.92 9.31 -15.67
CA PRO A 84 6.41 10.65 -15.92
C PRO A 84 5.62 10.72 -17.24
N ALA A 85 4.47 11.38 -17.24
CA ALA A 85 3.60 11.51 -18.42
C ALA A 85 4.31 12.15 -19.63
N GLY A 86 5.23 13.10 -19.37
CA GLY A 86 6.05 13.70 -20.41
C GLY A 86 6.97 12.71 -21.12
N VAL A 87 7.51 11.72 -20.39
CA VAL A 87 8.34 10.65 -20.96
C VAL A 87 7.49 9.75 -21.86
N ILE A 88 6.32 9.34 -21.39
CA ILE A 88 5.37 8.54 -22.18
C ILE A 88 4.99 9.27 -23.46
N LYS A 89 4.61 10.56 -23.37
CA LYS A 89 4.23 11.39 -24.52
C LYS A 89 5.36 11.49 -25.53
N LYS A 90 6.61 11.71 -25.08
CA LYS A 90 7.79 11.79 -25.92
C LYS A 90 8.02 10.50 -26.71
N HIS A 91 8.09 9.35 -26.04
CA HIS A 91 8.36 8.07 -26.69
C HIS A 91 7.23 7.66 -27.63
N LEU A 92 5.98 7.89 -27.24
CA LEU A 92 4.82 7.65 -28.11
C LEU A 92 4.89 8.49 -29.39
N ALA A 93 5.28 9.77 -29.31
CA ALA A 93 5.42 10.62 -30.48
C ALA A 93 6.54 10.14 -31.41
N ILE A 94 7.66 9.65 -30.86
CA ILE A 94 8.77 9.08 -31.65
C ILE A 94 8.29 7.86 -32.43
N ASP A 95 7.65 6.90 -31.76
CA ASP A 95 7.24 5.64 -32.36
C ASP A 95 6.10 5.84 -33.39
N LEU A 96 5.15 6.73 -33.10
CA LEU A 96 4.10 7.10 -34.04
C LEU A 96 4.67 7.77 -35.29
N LYS A 97 5.73 8.61 -35.17
CA LYS A 97 6.40 9.23 -36.29
C LYS A 97 7.14 8.20 -37.15
N ALA A 98 7.81 7.24 -36.49
CA ALA A 98 8.49 6.16 -37.22
C ALA A 98 7.49 5.25 -37.96
N GLU A 99 6.36 4.90 -37.30
CA GLU A 99 5.31 4.09 -37.93
C GLU A 99 4.67 4.81 -39.14
N LYS A 100 4.43 6.12 -39.00
CA LYS A 100 3.92 6.93 -40.13
C LYS A 100 4.86 6.91 -41.34
N ALA A 101 6.15 7.14 -41.15
CA ALA A 101 7.15 7.08 -42.21
C ALA A 101 7.20 5.69 -42.84
N ARG A 102 7.08 4.61 -42.10
CA ARG A 102 7.01 3.23 -42.61
C ARG A 102 5.78 3.01 -43.50
N LEU A 103 4.61 3.50 -43.06
CA LEU A 103 3.37 3.39 -43.83
C LEU A 103 3.37 4.20 -45.12
N GLU A 104 3.99 5.40 -45.12
CA GLU A 104 4.17 6.22 -46.30
C GLU A 104 4.97 5.48 -47.39
N GLN A 105 6.02 4.73 -47.02
CA GLN A 105 6.77 3.85 -47.93
C GLN A 105 5.91 2.73 -48.52
N GLN A 106 4.82 2.34 -47.86
CA GLN A 106 3.87 1.32 -48.30
C GLN A 106 2.62 1.91 -48.97
N ASN A 107 2.63 3.20 -49.35
CA ASN A 107 1.48 3.93 -49.90
C ASN A 107 0.24 3.94 -49.01
N LYS A 108 0.41 3.89 -47.68
CA LYS A 108 -0.65 3.99 -46.70
C LYS A 108 -0.55 5.31 -45.93
N ASN A 109 -1.65 6.07 -45.87
CA ASN A 109 -1.62 7.43 -45.34
C ASN A 109 -2.08 7.59 -43.89
N TYR A 110 -2.51 6.53 -43.21
CA TYR A 110 -2.97 6.65 -41.83
C TYR A 110 -2.62 5.43 -40.98
N ILE A 111 -2.43 5.67 -39.67
CA ILE A 111 -2.23 4.62 -38.65
C ILE A 111 -3.59 4.26 -38.09
N SER A 112 -3.98 2.98 -38.13
CA SER A 112 -5.25 2.50 -37.59
C SER A 112 -5.32 2.72 -36.08
N ARG A 113 -6.53 2.74 -35.50
CA ARG A 113 -6.75 2.91 -34.06
C ARG A 113 -6.12 1.76 -33.27
N GLU A 114 -6.27 0.54 -33.76
CA GLU A 114 -5.67 -0.65 -33.18
C GLU A 114 -4.16 -0.54 -33.14
N ARG A 115 -3.53 -0.13 -34.25
CA ARG A 115 -2.08 0.02 -34.32
C ARG A 115 -1.54 1.10 -33.38
N LYS A 116 -2.26 2.21 -33.22
CA LYS A 116 -1.90 3.24 -32.23
C LYS A 116 -1.97 2.70 -30.80
N LYS A 117 -2.95 1.82 -30.49
CA LYS A 117 -3.07 1.19 -29.18
C LYS A 117 -1.90 0.23 -28.92
N GLU A 118 -1.55 -0.61 -29.89
CA GLU A 118 -0.38 -1.51 -29.82
C GLU A 118 0.93 -0.74 -29.55
N ILE A 119 1.17 0.33 -30.32
CA ILE A 119 2.36 1.17 -30.13
C ILE A 119 2.38 1.75 -28.73
N LYS A 120 1.25 2.23 -28.21
CA LYS A 120 1.17 2.76 -26.84
C LYS A 120 1.48 1.68 -25.80
N GLU A 121 0.97 0.47 -25.97
CA GLU A 121 1.24 -0.66 -25.06
C GLU A 121 2.71 -1.07 -25.10
N GLN A 122 3.32 -1.13 -26.28
CA GLN A 122 4.75 -1.42 -26.45
C GLN A 122 5.63 -0.36 -25.78
N VAL A 123 5.33 0.93 -26.00
CA VAL A 123 6.04 2.05 -25.33
C VAL A 123 5.93 1.93 -23.82
N LEU A 124 4.74 1.68 -23.29
CA LEU A 124 4.54 1.53 -21.85
C LEU A 124 5.32 0.34 -21.30
N LEU A 125 5.33 -0.80 -22.00
CA LEU A 125 6.07 -1.98 -21.58
C LEU A 125 7.59 -1.70 -21.52
N GLN A 126 8.15 -1.08 -22.57
CA GLN A 126 9.56 -0.70 -22.62
C GLN A 126 9.93 0.30 -21.51
N LEU A 127 9.06 1.27 -21.24
CA LEU A 127 9.31 2.24 -20.18
C LEU A 127 9.22 1.60 -18.80
N LYS A 128 8.29 0.67 -18.57
CA LYS A 128 8.22 -0.08 -17.31
C LYS A 128 9.52 -0.84 -16.98
N GLN A 129 10.21 -1.36 -17.99
CA GLN A 129 11.50 -2.03 -17.81
C GLN A 129 12.67 -1.07 -17.51
N ARG A 130 12.52 0.21 -17.88
CA ARG A 130 13.58 1.23 -17.70
C ARG A 130 13.46 2.05 -16.42
N PHE A 131 12.27 2.10 -15.84
CA PHE A 131 12.02 2.84 -14.61
C PHE A 131 11.97 1.87 -13.44
N LEU A 132 12.86 2.04 -12.50
CA LEU A 132 12.85 1.26 -11.26
C LEU A 132 11.66 1.69 -10.37
N PRO A 133 11.09 0.78 -9.59
CA PRO A 133 10.09 1.12 -8.58
C PRO A 133 10.72 2.00 -7.49
N ILE A 134 9.91 2.85 -6.89
CA ILE A 134 10.30 3.71 -5.77
C ILE A 134 9.76 3.04 -4.50
N PRO A 135 10.63 2.57 -3.59
CA PRO A 135 10.20 1.93 -2.36
C PRO A 135 9.68 2.95 -1.35
N SER A 136 8.70 2.55 -0.59
CA SER A 136 8.19 3.27 0.57
C SER A 136 7.88 2.27 1.67
N GLU A 137 8.28 2.60 2.91
CA GLU A 137 8.10 1.74 4.07
C GLU A 137 7.25 2.46 5.12
N PHE A 138 6.35 1.69 5.74
CA PHE A 138 5.43 2.15 6.78
C PHE A 138 5.44 1.16 7.94
N ASN A 139 6.04 1.58 9.04
CA ASN A 139 6.16 0.73 10.22
C ASN A 139 4.78 0.46 10.85
N VAL A 140 4.62 -0.75 11.36
CA VAL A 140 3.43 -1.23 12.06
C VAL A 140 3.83 -1.72 13.45
N LEU A 141 3.10 -1.28 14.46
CA LEU A 141 3.21 -1.76 15.83
C LEU A 141 1.86 -2.32 16.24
N TRP A 142 1.82 -3.56 16.65
CA TRP A 142 0.62 -4.20 17.20
C TRP A 142 0.84 -4.53 18.66
N ASN A 143 0.13 -3.84 19.53
CA ASN A 143 0.15 -4.13 20.96
C ASN A 143 -0.71 -5.37 21.25
N MET A 144 -0.06 -6.42 21.74
CA MET A 144 -0.70 -7.73 21.99
C MET A 144 -1.62 -7.73 23.22
N ASP A 145 -1.45 -6.80 24.16
CA ASP A 145 -2.25 -6.77 25.40
C ASP A 145 -3.63 -6.15 25.16
N ASN A 146 -3.71 -5.10 24.34
CA ASN A 146 -4.95 -4.34 24.11
C ASN A 146 -5.46 -4.41 22.67
N ASN A 147 -4.81 -5.19 21.81
CA ASN A 147 -5.19 -5.37 20.40
C ASN A 147 -5.31 -4.07 19.62
N VAL A 148 -4.47 -3.07 19.95
CA VAL A 148 -4.37 -1.81 19.17
C VAL A 148 -3.23 -1.91 18.19
N VAL A 149 -3.52 -1.59 16.93
CA VAL A 149 -2.55 -1.56 15.85
C VAL A 149 -2.27 -0.12 15.46
N TRP A 150 -1.00 0.23 15.28
CA TRP A 150 -0.53 1.55 14.88
C TRP A 150 0.19 1.44 13.54
N LEU A 151 -0.22 2.26 12.58
CA LEU A 151 0.41 2.39 11.28
C LEU A 151 1.08 3.77 11.18
N ALA A 152 2.37 3.82 10.83
CA ALA A 152 3.13 5.06 10.67
C ALA A 152 2.74 5.81 9.38
N SER A 153 1.46 6.14 9.23
CA SER A 153 0.91 6.94 8.13
C SER A 153 -0.47 7.49 8.48
N THR A 154 -0.81 8.62 7.83
CA THR A 154 -2.18 9.21 7.86
C THR A 154 -2.77 9.34 6.46
N GLN A 155 -2.12 8.78 5.43
CA GLN A 155 -2.58 8.85 4.05
C GLN A 155 -3.75 7.88 3.82
N ALA A 156 -4.92 8.39 3.45
CA ALA A 156 -6.15 7.59 3.31
C ALA A 156 -5.99 6.38 2.38
N SER A 157 -5.43 6.55 1.18
CA SER A 157 -5.25 5.44 0.23
C SER A 157 -4.28 4.35 0.71
N LEU A 158 -3.36 4.69 1.63
CA LEU A 158 -2.48 3.72 2.27
C LEU A 158 -3.17 3.02 3.43
N ILE A 159 -4.01 3.75 4.18
CA ILE A 159 -4.84 3.19 5.25
C ILE A 159 -5.76 2.11 4.68
N ASP A 160 -6.46 2.41 3.58
CA ASP A 160 -7.34 1.44 2.91
C ASP A 160 -6.56 0.19 2.47
N LEU A 161 -5.41 0.39 1.79
CA LEU A 161 -4.54 -0.72 1.39
C LEU A 161 -4.08 -1.56 2.60
N PHE A 162 -3.70 -0.90 3.68
CA PHE A 162 -3.22 -1.54 4.89
C PHE A 162 -4.32 -2.39 5.54
N MET A 163 -5.52 -1.84 5.66
CA MET A 163 -6.67 -2.54 6.26
C MET A 163 -7.03 -3.79 5.45
N ASP A 164 -7.10 -3.68 4.12
CA ASP A 164 -7.39 -4.81 3.23
C ASP A 164 -6.31 -5.89 3.30
N HIS A 165 -5.03 -5.48 3.29
CA HIS A 165 -3.92 -6.40 3.38
C HIS A 165 -3.81 -7.07 4.76
N PHE A 166 -4.10 -6.33 5.82
CA PHE A 166 -4.15 -6.84 7.19
C PHE A 166 -5.27 -7.89 7.34
N LEU A 167 -6.47 -7.60 6.86
CA LEU A 167 -7.59 -8.54 6.84
C LEU A 167 -7.23 -9.82 6.05
N THR A 168 -6.65 -9.67 4.88
CA THR A 168 -6.23 -10.81 4.04
C THR A 168 -5.18 -11.68 4.75
N THR A 169 -4.25 -11.05 5.48
CA THR A 169 -3.15 -11.76 6.16
C THR A 169 -3.61 -12.45 7.43
N PHE A 170 -4.35 -11.72 8.27
CA PHE A 170 -4.67 -12.15 9.64
C PHE A 170 -6.10 -12.62 9.82
N ASN A 171 -6.98 -12.36 8.86
CA ASN A 171 -8.43 -12.58 8.94
C ASN A 171 -9.04 -11.84 10.16
N LEU A 172 -8.58 -10.61 10.41
CA LEU A 172 -9.03 -9.73 11.49
C LEU A 172 -9.38 -8.37 10.92
N HIS A 173 -10.52 -7.81 11.32
CA HIS A 173 -10.96 -6.49 10.89
C HIS A 173 -10.37 -5.39 11.77
N LEU A 174 -9.95 -4.33 11.12
CA LEU A 174 -9.44 -3.12 11.75
C LEU A 174 -10.49 -2.01 11.69
N GLU A 175 -10.69 -1.31 12.79
CA GLU A 175 -11.49 -0.09 12.86
C GLU A 175 -10.59 1.08 13.24
N PRO A 176 -10.55 2.17 12.42
CA PRO A 176 -9.78 3.36 12.78
C PRO A 176 -10.30 3.99 14.07
N MET A 177 -9.42 4.29 15.00
CA MET A 177 -9.74 4.94 16.26
C MET A 177 -9.88 6.46 16.05
N THR A 178 -10.92 6.86 15.33
CA THR A 178 -11.29 8.28 15.19
C THR A 178 -11.99 8.76 16.46
N PRO A 179 -12.03 10.09 16.73
CA PRO A 179 -12.80 10.63 17.84
C PRO A 179 -14.27 10.18 17.83
N PHE A 180 -14.88 10.10 16.64
CA PHE A 180 -16.26 9.63 16.46
C PHE A 180 -16.37 8.14 16.86
N ASN A 181 -15.55 7.25 16.30
CA ASN A 181 -15.61 5.82 16.61
C ASN A 181 -15.30 5.53 18.09
N MET A 182 -14.39 6.31 18.68
CA MET A 182 -14.11 6.21 20.11
C MET A 182 -15.29 6.66 20.96
N ALA A 183 -15.93 7.79 20.62
CA ALA A 183 -17.12 8.25 21.32
C ALA A 183 -18.28 7.26 21.17
N SER A 184 -18.50 6.74 19.96
CA SER A 184 -19.54 5.74 19.66
C SER A 184 -19.40 4.48 20.50
N SER A 185 -18.17 4.06 20.80
CA SER A 185 -17.92 2.87 21.62
C SER A 185 -18.19 3.06 23.13
N LEU A 186 -18.36 4.29 23.59
CA LEU A 186 -18.55 4.67 24.99
C LEU A 186 -19.98 5.13 25.31
N LEU A 187 -20.77 5.48 24.29
CA LEU A 187 -22.11 6.04 24.42
C LEU A 187 -23.19 4.95 24.36
N ASP A 188 -24.30 5.20 25.04
CA ASP A 188 -25.54 4.45 24.88
C ASP A 188 -26.33 4.90 23.62
N GLU A 189 -27.47 4.27 23.32
CA GLU A 189 -28.28 4.59 22.14
C GLU A 189 -28.72 6.07 22.11
N ALA A 190 -29.02 6.66 23.27
CA ALA A 190 -29.42 8.06 23.35
C ALA A 190 -28.25 9.01 23.06
N GLY A 191 -27.06 8.67 23.54
CA GLY A 191 -25.81 9.39 23.27
C GLY A 191 -25.38 9.28 21.80
N LEU A 192 -25.54 8.10 21.19
CA LEU A 192 -25.28 7.89 19.76
C LEU A 192 -26.17 8.78 18.87
N ALA A 193 -27.47 8.84 19.17
CA ALA A 193 -28.39 9.70 18.44
C ALA A 193 -27.99 11.20 18.54
N GLN A 194 -27.45 11.63 19.69
CA GLN A 194 -26.92 12.99 19.82
C GLN A 194 -25.61 13.19 19.06
N LEU A 195 -24.72 12.20 19.03
CA LEU A 195 -23.46 12.25 18.32
C LEU A 195 -23.67 12.43 16.79
N ASP A 196 -24.67 11.73 16.24
CA ASP A 196 -25.02 11.83 14.81
C ASP A 196 -25.58 13.20 14.42
N HIS A 197 -26.13 13.97 15.37
CA HIS A 197 -26.63 15.31 15.17
C HIS A 197 -25.61 16.44 15.44
N LEU A 198 -24.39 16.09 15.87
CA LEU A 198 -23.33 17.09 16.07
C LEU A 198 -22.89 17.69 14.74
N GLU A 199 -23.14 18.96 14.56
CA GLU A 199 -22.55 19.72 13.46
C GLU A 199 -21.09 20.06 13.75
N LEU A 200 -20.27 20.04 12.69
CA LEU A 200 -18.90 20.53 12.77
C LEU A 200 -18.90 22.00 13.17
N THR A 201 -18.32 22.33 14.33
CA THR A 201 -18.10 23.74 14.68
C THR A 201 -17.11 24.34 13.70
N SER A 202 -17.60 25.24 12.85
CA SER A 202 -16.74 26.09 12.02
C SER A 202 -15.96 27.05 12.93
N ASN A 203 -14.64 26.87 13.00
CA ASN A 203 -13.73 27.87 13.55
C ASN A 203 -13.46 28.98 12.53
#